data_cc81bacc6ac9c64b394de1aa75f91a92
#
_entry.id   cc81bacc6ac9c64b394de1aa75f91a92
#
_cell.length_a   1.000
_cell.length_b   1.000
_cell.length_c   1.000
_cell.angle_alpha   90.00
_cell.angle_beta   90.00
_cell.angle_gamma   90.00
#
_symmetry.space_group_name_H-M   'P 1'
#
loop_
_entity.id
_entity.type
_entity.pdbx_description
1 polymer ?
#
loop_
_entity_poly.entity_id
_entity_poly.type
_entity_poly.pdbx_seq_one_letter_code
_entity_poly.pdbx_strand_id
1 'polypeptide(L)'
;MAKKLKVGDSIRGYRIQKVFGPGMMAISYGAQAPSGAKVFFKQYKSPAPTVVWYKAYVNYQRELSARVRDGKAGRFAVRQVDAFEEIWGGRCYFQVYEFVDNGADLQQVLDEEREQHRQTKTDPTSDPAIWTRHVTWAKVFMAGMTALHDAKVVHADLKPANAYLIKDTTIDAGYQLKLIDMDFSLLSDHRAPWHGHQGYVGTDNYRSPEHLVKGGVPVAASDVFTCGLMLYELLAGYHPYWSDDQGEYAKLVLAHAAKSPTLLGNMPAPANAADVSSTLHRCLSPDLAARPTAAELRAVLSGRDRKPSVETVRSPSLASGTDASASAGPGPRAPQKPLVSNAIELVAPGGRSLRLSVRTELGKALMRQFGPDSEFWDNQQCVLERRPTGQWVLAPVGSTTNETLVNGQTLTAARALSAGDLIAVGRQAKGVAKLPLTVRPA
;
A
#
# COMPACT_ATOMS: atom_id res chain seq x y z
N MET A 1 -0.47 5.19 -33.95
CA MET A 1 -1.34 5.27 -32.75
C MET A 1 -2.66 4.60 -33.07
N ALA A 2 -3.22 3.83 -32.13
CA ALA A 2 -4.52 3.21 -32.31
C ALA A 2 -5.61 4.29 -32.60
N LYS A 3 -6.49 4.01 -33.55
CA LYS A 3 -7.61 4.90 -33.90
C LYS A 3 -8.58 4.95 -32.73
N LYS A 4 -9.02 6.15 -32.33
CA LYS A 4 -10.07 6.30 -31.32
C LYS A 4 -11.42 5.86 -31.88
N LEU A 5 -12.22 5.18 -31.04
CA LEU A 5 -13.61 4.88 -31.37
C LEU A 5 -14.47 6.16 -31.31
N LYS A 6 -15.51 6.20 -32.13
CA LYS A 6 -16.50 7.30 -32.19
C LYS A 6 -17.89 6.74 -31.88
N VAL A 7 -18.81 7.61 -31.51
CA VAL A 7 -20.23 7.24 -31.37
C VAL A 7 -20.72 6.63 -32.69
N GLY A 8 -21.35 5.48 -32.58
CA GLY A 8 -21.85 4.69 -33.72
C GLY A 8 -20.88 3.61 -34.20
N ASP A 9 -19.58 3.68 -33.86
CA ASP A 9 -18.65 2.59 -34.20
C ASP A 9 -19.06 1.30 -33.47
N SER A 10 -18.78 0.16 -34.11
CA SER A 10 -19.04 -1.17 -33.55
C SER A 10 -17.79 -2.03 -33.60
N ILE A 11 -17.51 -2.71 -32.50
CA ILE A 11 -16.38 -3.66 -32.39
C ILE A 11 -16.83 -4.90 -31.62
N ARG A 12 -16.69 -6.09 -32.20
CA ARG A 12 -17.22 -7.36 -31.66
C ARG A 12 -18.68 -7.28 -31.19
N GLY A 13 -19.51 -6.48 -31.91
CA GLY A 13 -20.93 -6.29 -31.58
C GLY A 13 -21.18 -5.26 -30.44
N TYR A 14 -20.17 -4.75 -29.80
CA TYR A 14 -20.29 -3.60 -28.88
C TYR A 14 -20.43 -2.31 -29.67
N ARG A 15 -21.56 -1.61 -29.53
CA ARG A 15 -21.83 -0.35 -30.22
C ARG A 15 -21.58 0.83 -29.30
N ILE A 16 -20.66 1.72 -29.68
CA ILE A 16 -20.31 2.91 -28.91
C ILE A 16 -21.47 3.91 -28.92
N GLN A 17 -21.93 4.30 -27.74
CA GLN A 17 -23.03 5.26 -27.55
C GLN A 17 -22.55 6.60 -27.03
N LYS A 18 -21.47 6.59 -26.22
CA LYS A 18 -20.92 7.79 -25.58
C LYS A 18 -19.40 7.68 -25.48
N VAL A 19 -18.71 8.80 -25.62
CA VAL A 19 -17.28 8.93 -25.34
C VAL A 19 -17.13 9.73 -24.07
N PHE A 20 -16.55 9.12 -23.01
CA PHE A 20 -16.29 9.82 -21.76
C PHE A 20 -14.95 10.60 -21.82
N GLY A 21 -13.99 10.12 -22.57
CA GLY A 21 -12.73 10.80 -22.80
C GLY A 21 -11.50 9.93 -22.50
N PRO A 22 -10.30 10.50 -22.70
CA PRO A 22 -9.05 9.81 -22.44
C PRO A 22 -8.68 9.87 -20.95
N GLY A 23 -8.53 8.70 -20.33
CA GLY A 23 -7.79 8.54 -19.08
C GLY A 23 -6.29 8.32 -19.35
N MET A 24 -5.53 8.00 -18.30
CA MET A 24 -4.09 7.74 -18.42
C MET A 24 -3.79 6.50 -19.27
N MET A 25 -4.39 5.36 -18.95
CA MET A 25 -4.14 4.07 -19.61
C MET A 25 -5.04 3.82 -20.81
N ALA A 26 -6.28 4.27 -20.77
CA ALA A 26 -7.31 3.93 -21.74
C ALA A 26 -8.18 5.13 -22.10
N ILE A 27 -8.92 4.99 -23.20
CA ILE A 27 -10.04 5.86 -23.53
C ILE A 27 -11.31 5.12 -23.09
N SER A 28 -12.19 5.82 -22.38
CA SER A 28 -13.43 5.27 -21.81
C SER A 28 -14.65 5.64 -22.62
N TYR A 29 -15.56 4.67 -22.76
CA TYR A 29 -16.79 4.79 -23.54
C TYR A 29 -17.97 4.18 -22.79
N GLY A 30 -19.16 4.69 -23.05
CA GLY A 30 -20.40 4.00 -22.83
C GLY A 30 -20.79 3.25 -24.12
N ALA A 31 -21.08 1.97 -24.01
CA ALA A 31 -21.45 1.15 -25.16
C ALA A 31 -22.68 0.28 -24.86
N GLN A 32 -23.29 -0.24 -25.91
CA GLN A 32 -24.30 -1.28 -25.84
C GLN A 32 -23.70 -2.61 -26.26
N ALA A 33 -23.86 -3.61 -25.42
CA ALA A 33 -23.44 -4.98 -25.72
C ALA A 33 -24.38 -5.63 -26.76
N PRO A 34 -23.97 -6.73 -27.41
CA PRO A 34 -24.82 -7.51 -28.31
C PRO A 34 -26.13 -7.96 -27.65
N SER A 35 -26.17 -8.16 -26.35
CA SER A 35 -27.36 -8.47 -25.56
C SER A 35 -28.32 -7.30 -25.36
N GLY A 36 -27.96 -6.10 -25.79
CA GLY A 36 -28.70 -4.87 -25.53
C GLY A 36 -28.34 -4.19 -24.20
N ALA A 37 -27.58 -4.83 -23.33
CA ALA A 37 -27.19 -4.27 -22.04
C ALA A 37 -26.22 -3.09 -22.20
N LYS A 38 -26.33 -2.08 -21.33
CA LYS A 38 -25.32 -1.02 -21.23
C LYS A 38 -24.04 -1.58 -20.60
N VAL A 39 -22.90 -1.15 -21.13
CA VAL A 39 -21.57 -1.53 -20.63
C VAL A 39 -20.64 -0.33 -20.60
N PHE A 40 -19.67 -0.37 -19.68
CA PHE A 40 -18.53 0.53 -19.67
C PHE A 40 -17.40 -0.13 -20.46
N PHE A 41 -16.86 0.58 -21.44
CA PHE A 41 -15.96 0.02 -22.42
C PHE A 41 -14.64 0.80 -22.41
N LYS A 42 -13.50 0.12 -22.26
CA LYS A 42 -12.17 0.72 -22.25
C LYS A 42 -11.38 0.27 -23.47
N GLN A 43 -10.81 1.22 -24.19
CA GLN A 43 -9.81 1.02 -25.24
C GLN A 43 -8.44 1.41 -24.71
N TYR A 44 -7.56 0.44 -24.48
CA TYR A 44 -6.22 0.71 -23.94
C TYR A 44 -5.30 1.33 -24.97
N LYS A 45 -4.61 2.40 -24.58
CA LYS A 45 -3.56 3.08 -25.33
C LYS A 45 -2.16 2.80 -24.76
N SER A 46 -2.09 2.33 -23.52
CA SER A 46 -0.88 1.94 -22.80
C SER A 46 -1.15 0.66 -22.02
N PRO A 47 -0.21 -0.32 -22.01
CA PRO A 47 1.03 -0.32 -22.78
C PRO A 47 0.77 -0.50 -24.28
N ALA A 48 1.64 0.10 -25.11
CA ALA A 48 1.58 -0.13 -26.54
C ALA A 48 1.91 -1.59 -26.89
N PRO A 49 1.26 -2.21 -27.90
CA PRO A 49 1.52 -3.60 -28.27
C PRO A 49 2.97 -3.90 -28.71
N THR A 50 3.76 -2.87 -28.95
CA THR A 50 5.18 -2.97 -29.34
C THR A 50 6.14 -3.13 -28.17
N VAL A 51 5.70 -2.88 -26.93
CA VAL A 51 6.59 -3.06 -25.77
C VAL A 51 6.78 -4.55 -25.47
N VAL A 52 7.99 -4.91 -25.05
CA VAL A 52 8.39 -6.31 -24.85
C VAL A 52 7.54 -7.05 -23.81
N TRP A 53 7.03 -6.36 -22.81
CA TRP A 53 6.20 -6.92 -21.74
C TRP A 53 4.69 -6.82 -21.99
N TYR A 54 4.25 -6.38 -23.18
CA TYR A 54 2.81 -6.22 -23.49
C TYR A 54 1.99 -7.53 -23.33
N LYS A 55 2.48 -8.64 -23.85
CA LYS A 55 1.78 -9.94 -23.72
C LYS A 55 1.67 -10.37 -22.25
N ALA A 56 2.74 -10.15 -21.48
CA ALA A 56 2.73 -10.43 -20.05
C ALA A 56 1.70 -9.54 -19.32
N TYR A 57 1.59 -8.26 -19.71
CA TYR A 57 0.56 -7.34 -19.20
C TYR A 57 -0.85 -7.86 -19.47
N VAL A 58 -1.18 -8.24 -20.70
CA VAL A 58 -2.52 -8.76 -21.04
C VAL A 58 -2.85 -10.01 -20.22
N ASN A 59 -1.90 -10.93 -20.07
CA ASN A 59 -2.10 -12.14 -19.25
C ASN A 59 -2.27 -11.79 -17.77
N TYR A 60 -1.48 -10.85 -17.25
CA TYR A 60 -1.60 -10.36 -15.88
C TYR A 60 -2.97 -9.73 -15.61
N GLN A 61 -3.50 -8.94 -16.53
CA GLN A 61 -4.84 -8.36 -16.42
C GLN A 61 -5.94 -9.42 -16.41
N ARG A 62 -5.78 -10.50 -17.19
CA ARG A 62 -6.72 -11.64 -17.17
C ARG A 62 -6.68 -12.38 -15.84
N GLU A 63 -5.49 -12.62 -15.30
CA GLU A 63 -5.33 -13.26 -13.99
C GLU A 63 -5.94 -12.41 -12.87
N LEU A 64 -5.61 -11.11 -12.85
CA LEU A 64 -6.18 -10.16 -11.90
C LEU A 64 -7.71 -10.19 -11.93
N SER A 65 -8.29 -10.09 -13.12
CA SER A 65 -9.76 -10.12 -13.31
C SER A 65 -10.37 -11.45 -12.86
N ALA A 66 -9.72 -12.58 -13.14
CA ALA A 66 -10.18 -13.89 -12.68
C ALA A 66 -10.15 -13.99 -11.16
N ARG A 67 -9.07 -13.54 -10.53
CA ARG A 67 -8.90 -13.56 -9.07
C ARG A 67 -9.93 -12.70 -8.34
N VAL A 68 -10.24 -11.53 -8.89
CA VAL A 68 -11.32 -10.68 -8.36
C VAL A 68 -12.68 -11.36 -8.51
N ARG A 69 -12.99 -11.87 -9.70
CA ARG A 69 -14.29 -12.48 -10.03
C ARG A 69 -14.57 -13.73 -9.19
N ASP A 70 -13.58 -14.61 -9.05
CA ASP A 70 -13.74 -15.93 -8.45
C ASP A 70 -13.73 -15.89 -6.91
N GLY A 71 -13.40 -14.73 -6.32
CA GLY A 71 -13.34 -14.51 -4.89
C GLY A 71 -14.49 -13.66 -4.32
N LYS A 72 -14.45 -13.42 -3.01
CA LYS A 72 -15.38 -12.50 -2.33
C LYS A 72 -15.26 -11.05 -2.87
N ALA A 73 -14.10 -10.69 -3.42
CA ALA A 73 -13.84 -9.39 -4.01
C ALA A 73 -14.79 -9.04 -5.15
N GLY A 74 -15.25 -10.02 -5.92
CA GLY A 74 -16.21 -9.82 -7.04
C GLY A 74 -17.55 -9.20 -6.63
N ARG A 75 -17.91 -9.24 -5.35
CA ARG A 75 -19.09 -8.54 -4.82
C ARG A 75 -18.88 -7.03 -4.72
N PHE A 76 -17.63 -6.62 -4.50
CA PHE A 76 -17.23 -5.24 -4.22
C PHE A 76 -16.52 -4.54 -5.39
N ALA A 77 -16.04 -5.29 -6.38
CA ALA A 77 -15.44 -4.72 -7.58
C ALA A 77 -16.46 -4.71 -8.74
N VAL A 78 -16.29 -3.77 -9.66
CA VAL A 78 -17.04 -3.75 -10.90
C VAL A 78 -16.75 -5.01 -11.71
N ARG A 79 -17.79 -5.69 -12.19
CA ARG A 79 -17.67 -6.96 -12.90
C ARG A 79 -17.15 -6.75 -14.31
N GLN A 80 -16.02 -7.36 -14.65
CA GLN A 80 -15.56 -7.45 -16.02
C GLN A 80 -16.45 -8.44 -16.79
N VAL A 81 -17.01 -7.97 -17.90
CA VAL A 81 -17.90 -8.75 -18.77
C VAL A 81 -17.11 -9.44 -19.87
N ASP A 82 -16.13 -8.73 -20.45
CA ASP A 82 -15.31 -9.22 -21.56
C ASP A 82 -13.92 -8.56 -21.56
N ALA A 83 -12.94 -9.22 -22.19
CA ALA A 83 -11.63 -8.66 -22.46
C ALA A 83 -11.01 -9.31 -23.69
N PHE A 84 -10.58 -8.52 -24.66
CA PHE A 84 -10.09 -9.02 -25.93
C PHE A 84 -9.07 -8.08 -26.59
N GLU A 85 -8.33 -8.64 -27.51
CA GLU A 85 -7.49 -7.89 -28.46
C GLU A 85 -8.19 -7.87 -29.84
N GLU A 86 -8.15 -6.72 -30.51
CA GLU A 86 -8.72 -6.56 -31.84
C GLU A 86 -7.93 -5.52 -32.64
N ILE A 87 -8.06 -5.55 -33.97
CA ILE A 87 -7.43 -4.59 -34.87
C ILE A 87 -8.36 -3.39 -35.09
N TRP A 88 -7.94 -2.22 -34.60
CA TRP A 88 -8.64 -0.97 -34.81
C TRP A 88 -7.65 0.19 -35.06
N GLY A 89 -7.21 0.32 -36.31
CA GLY A 89 -6.10 1.22 -36.69
C GLY A 89 -4.74 0.79 -36.11
N GLY A 90 -4.66 -0.48 -35.68
CA GLY A 90 -3.57 -1.15 -35.02
C GLY A 90 -4.09 -2.12 -33.98
N ARG A 91 -3.26 -3.01 -33.45
CA ARG A 91 -3.64 -3.93 -32.36
C ARG A 91 -3.97 -3.12 -31.12
N CYS A 92 -5.16 -3.36 -30.55
CA CYS A 92 -5.65 -2.72 -29.34
C CYS A 92 -6.14 -3.77 -28.34
N TYR A 93 -5.94 -3.53 -27.06
CA TYR A 93 -6.54 -4.28 -25.98
C TYR A 93 -7.79 -3.55 -25.49
N PHE A 94 -8.86 -4.29 -25.26
CA PHE A 94 -10.14 -3.80 -24.79
C PHE A 94 -10.57 -4.54 -23.55
N GLN A 95 -11.18 -3.83 -22.64
CA GLN A 95 -11.90 -4.40 -21.50
C GLN A 95 -13.30 -3.83 -21.43
N VAL A 96 -14.25 -4.68 -21.10
CA VAL A 96 -15.66 -4.35 -20.99
C VAL A 96 -16.14 -4.68 -19.59
N TYR A 97 -16.80 -3.73 -18.96
CA TYR A 97 -17.33 -3.86 -17.61
C TYR A 97 -18.84 -3.64 -17.59
N GLU A 98 -19.51 -4.20 -16.58
CA GLU A 98 -20.89 -3.81 -16.29
C GLU A 98 -20.96 -2.28 -16.13
N PHE A 99 -22.05 -1.69 -16.59
CA PHE A 99 -22.30 -0.27 -16.36
C PHE A 99 -22.93 -0.11 -14.98
N VAL A 100 -22.32 0.70 -14.13
CA VAL A 100 -22.85 0.99 -12.79
C VAL A 100 -23.84 2.13 -12.92
N ASP A 101 -25.15 1.81 -12.83
CA ASP A 101 -26.22 2.78 -12.78
C ASP A 101 -26.67 3.03 -11.32
N ASN A 102 -27.34 4.15 -11.07
CA ASN A 102 -28.01 4.50 -9.81
C ASN A 102 -27.10 4.56 -8.56
N GLY A 103 -25.85 4.87 -8.74
CA GLY A 103 -24.88 5.11 -7.67
C GLY A 103 -24.26 6.49 -7.81
N ALA A 104 -23.58 6.91 -6.74
CA ALA A 104 -22.68 8.05 -6.75
C ALA A 104 -21.29 7.59 -6.28
N ASP A 105 -20.24 8.12 -6.88
CA ASP A 105 -18.92 7.93 -6.30
C ASP A 105 -18.75 8.81 -5.06
N LEU A 106 -17.84 8.41 -4.20
CA LEU A 106 -17.63 9.09 -2.92
C LEU A 106 -17.14 10.53 -3.12
N GLN A 107 -16.40 10.84 -4.21
CA GLN A 107 -15.97 12.20 -4.52
C GLN A 107 -17.18 13.11 -4.78
N GLN A 108 -18.09 12.66 -5.62
CA GLN A 108 -19.31 13.39 -5.94
C GLN A 108 -20.11 13.70 -4.68
N VAL A 109 -20.30 12.73 -3.80
CA VAL A 109 -21.03 12.93 -2.55
C VAL A 109 -20.33 13.93 -1.64
N LEU A 110 -19.02 13.81 -1.44
CA LEU A 110 -18.25 14.76 -0.61
C LEU A 110 -18.29 16.18 -1.18
N ASP A 111 -18.26 16.33 -2.51
CA ASP A 111 -18.31 17.64 -3.16
C ASP A 111 -19.72 18.27 -3.03
N GLU A 112 -20.78 17.50 -3.18
CA GLU A 112 -22.16 17.94 -2.96
C GLU A 112 -22.38 18.39 -1.50
N GLU A 113 -21.89 17.64 -0.53
CA GLU A 113 -21.99 17.99 0.89
C GLU A 113 -21.15 19.24 1.25
N ARG A 114 -19.95 19.38 0.69
CA ARG A 114 -19.13 20.60 0.85
C ARG A 114 -19.81 21.83 0.27
N GLU A 115 -20.47 21.68 -0.89
CA GLU A 115 -21.22 22.76 -1.51
C GLU A 115 -22.44 23.13 -0.68
N GLN A 116 -23.19 22.15 -0.18
CA GLN A 116 -24.30 22.39 0.75
C GLN A 116 -23.84 23.14 2.00
N HIS A 117 -22.72 22.72 2.59
CA HIS A 117 -22.14 23.42 3.76
C HIS A 117 -21.76 24.88 3.45
N ARG A 118 -21.17 25.15 2.28
CA ARG A 118 -20.85 26.51 1.84
C ARG A 118 -22.08 27.39 1.72
N GLN A 119 -23.18 26.84 1.21
CA GLN A 119 -24.44 27.59 0.99
C GLN A 119 -25.23 27.81 2.28
N THR A 120 -25.38 26.76 3.09
CA THR A 120 -26.24 26.80 4.29
C THR A 120 -25.49 27.21 5.56
N LYS A 121 -24.15 27.16 5.57
CA LYS A 121 -23.29 27.30 6.75
C LYS A 121 -23.57 26.24 7.83
N THR A 122 -24.29 25.19 7.49
CA THR A 122 -24.60 24.08 8.38
C THR A 122 -23.81 22.85 7.92
N ASP A 123 -23.09 22.20 8.83
CA ASP A 123 -22.40 20.95 8.53
C ASP A 123 -23.44 19.87 8.24
N PRO A 124 -23.44 19.25 7.05
CA PRO A 124 -24.39 18.19 6.70
C PRO A 124 -24.36 17.02 7.70
N THR A 125 -23.21 16.71 8.29
CA THR A 125 -23.07 15.62 9.27
C THR A 125 -23.69 15.93 10.62
N SER A 126 -24.15 17.16 10.87
CA SER A 126 -25.01 17.49 12.01
C SER A 126 -26.38 16.79 11.93
N ASP A 127 -26.79 16.36 10.73
CA ASP A 127 -27.94 15.44 10.55
C ASP A 127 -27.49 14.01 10.94
N PRO A 128 -28.12 13.39 11.96
CA PRO A 128 -27.78 12.04 12.39
C PRO A 128 -27.94 10.97 11.29
N ALA A 129 -28.81 11.20 10.31
CA ALA A 129 -29.00 10.28 9.20
C ALA A 129 -27.82 10.33 8.23
N ILE A 130 -27.30 11.52 7.94
CA ILE A 130 -26.09 11.71 7.12
C ILE A 130 -24.88 11.09 7.82
N TRP A 131 -24.70 11.38 9.11
CA TRP A 131 -23.62 10.80 9.89
C TRP A 131 -23.68 9.26 9.93
N THR A 132 -24.86 8.68 10.19
CA THR A 132 -25.06 7.22 10.17
C THR A 132 -24.71 6.62 8.80
N ARG A 133 -25.05 7.33 7.72
CA ARG A 133 -24.70 6.94 6.36
C ARG A 133 -23.18 6.92 6.14
N HIS A 134 -22.45 7.96 6.58
CA HIS A 134 -20.99 8.02 6.49
C HIS A 134 -20.33 6.84 7.22
N VAL A 135 -20.75 6.58 8.45
CA VAL A 135 -20.24 5.43 9.22
C VAL A 135 -20.54 4.10 8.53
N THR A 136 -21.73 3.96 7.94
CA THR A 136 -22.09 2.77 7.16
C THR A 136 -21.20 2.61 5.94
N TRP A 137 -20.98 3.68 5.19
CA TRP A 137 -20.11 3.66 4.02
C TRP A 137 -18.65 3.33 4.38
N ALA A 138 -18.13 3.87 5.47
CA ALA A 138 -16.81 3.51 5.98
C ALA A 138 -16.70 1.99 6.23
N LYS A 139 -17.71 1.39 6.87
CA LYS A 139 -17.76 -0.06 7.16
C LYS A 139 -17.85 -0.90 5.88
N VAL A 140 -18.69 -0.49 4.93
CA VAL A 140 -18.88 -1.20 3.64
C VAL A 140 -17.61 -1.07 2.79
N PHE A 141 -17.00 0.11 2.75
CA PHE A 141 -15.73 0.34 2.05
C PHE A 141 -14.62 -0.56 2.60
N MET A 142 -14.45 -0.61 3.92
CA MET A 142 -13.43 -1.48 4.53
C MET A 142 -13.77 -2.97 4.39
N ALA A 143 -15.04 -3.35 4.22
CA ALA A 143 -15.41 -4.72 3.87
C ALA A 143 -14.94 -5.09 2.46
N GLY A 144 -15.10 -4.17 1.50
CA GLY A 144 -14.60 -4.33 0.13
C GLY A 144 -13.09 -4.45 0.07
N MET A 145 -12.39 -3.56 0.77
CA MET A 145 -10.92 -3.59 0.84
C MET A 145 -10.39 -4.86 1.50
N THR A 146 -11.05 -5.33 2.57
CA THR A 146 -10.71 -6.62 3.18
C THR A 146 -10.84 -7.77 2.18
N ALA A 147 -11.95 -7.81 1.43
CA ALA A 147 -12.18 -8.87 0.44
C ALA A 147 -11.17 -8.82 -0.72
N LEU A 148 -10.76 -7.61 -1.13
CA LEU A 148 -9.75 -7.41 -2.18
C LEU A 148 -8.37 -7.90 -1.72
N HIS A 149 -7.95 -7.52 -0.51
CA HIS A 149 -6.68 -7.94 0.06
C HIS A 149 -6.63 -9.45 0.38
N ASP A 150 -7.74 -10.05 0.80
CA ASP A 150 -7.87 -11.51 0.98
C ASP A 150 -7.67 -12.25 -0.36
N ALA A 151 -8.13 -11.66 -1.47
CA ALA A 151 -7.91 -12.15 -2.83
C ALA A 151 -6.48 -11.89 -3.36
N LYS A 152 -5.58 -11.36 -2.53
CA LYS A 152 -4.20 -11.00 -2.90
C LYS A 152 -4.13 -9.92 -3.98
N VAL A 153 -5.10 -9.04 -4.03
CA VAL A 153 -5.16 -7.91 -4.96
C VAL A 153 -4.97 -6.60 -4.18
N VAL A 154 -4.10 -5.75 -4.68
CA VAL A 154 -3.85 -4.38 -4.22
C VAL A 154 -4.46 -3.44 -5.26
N HIS A 155 -5.29 -2.51 -4.85
CA HIS A 155 -5.93 -1.57 -5.79
C HIS A 155 -4.90 -0.60 -6.40
N ALA A 156 -4.00 -0.08 -5.58
CA ALA A 156 -2.87 0.78 -5.91
C ALA A 156 -3.20 2.16 -6.53
N ASP A 157 -4.47 2.46 -6.80
CA ASP A 157 -4.93 3.79 -7.24
C ASP A 157 -6.30 4.13 -6.63
N LEU A 158 -6.42 3.94 -5.30
CA LEU A 158 -7.63 4.34 -4.57
C LEU A 158 -7.75 5.87 -4.52
N LYS A 159 -8.99 6.32 -4.64
CA LYS A 159 -9.44 7.70 -4.44
C LYS A 159 -10.96 7.71 -4.28
N PRO A 160 -11.57 8.76 -3.77
CA PRO A 160 -13.03 8.82 -3.60
C PRO A 160 -13.80 8.54 -4.90
N ALA A 161 -13.34 9.04 -6.04
CA ALA A 161 -13.94 8.80 -7.36
C ALA A 161 -13.93 7.33 -7.82
N ASN A 162 -13.09 6.47 -7.21
CA ASN A 162 -13.01 5.04 -7.53
C ASN A 162 -13.85 4.16 -6.58
N ALA A 163 -14.57 4.75 -5.64
CA ALA A 163 -15.46 4.05 -4.70
C ALA A 163 -16.94 4.45 -4.98
N TYR A 164 -17.64 3.63 -5.74
CA TYR A 164 -19.05 3.82 -6.07
C TYR A 164 -19.95 3.20 -5.00
N LEU A 165 -20.91 3.97 -4.51
CA LEU A 165 -21.91 3.57 -3.52
C LEU A 165 -23.29 3.52 -4.18
N ILE A 166 -23.89 2.34 -4.20
CA ILE A 166 -25.18 2.08 -4.78
C ILE A 166 -26.15 1.79 -3.66
N LYS A 167 -27.24 2.53 -3.57
CA LYS A 167 -28.30 2.24 -2.59
C LYS A 167 -28.96 0.90 -2.91
N ASP A 168 -28.99 0.01 -1.93
CA ASP A 168 -29.58 -1.32 -2.03
C ASP A 168 -30.30 -1.68 -0.74
N THR A 169 -31.62 -1.62 -0.78
CA THR A 169 -32.47 -1.92 0.38
C THR A 169 -32.63 -3.42 0.65
N THR A 170 -32.08 -4.29 -0.20
CA THR A 170 -32.13 -5.74 -0.05
C THR A 170 -31.04 -6.29 0.86
N ILE A 171 -30.08 -5.46 1.24
CA ILE A 171 -28.98 -5.82 2.13
C ILE A 171 -29.02 -4.97 3.42
N ASP A 172 -28.61 -5.57 4.53
CA ASP A 172 -28.65 -4.92 5.87
C ASP A 172 -27.90 -3.59 5.93
N ALA A 173 -26.79 -3.48 5.18
CA ALA A 173 -26.00 -2.26 5.11
C ALA A 173 -26.71 -1.13 4.34
N GLY A 174 -27.76 -1.42 3.56
CA GLY A 174 -28.48 -0.48 2.71
C GLY A 174 -27.69 0.04 1.50
N TYR A 175 -26.44 -0.37 1.34
CA TYR A 175 -25.56 0.09 0.25
C TYR A 175 -24.64 -1.03 -0.24
N GLN A 176 -24.49 -1.13 -1.56
CA GLN A 176 -23.42 -1.87 -2.21
C GLN A 176 -22.24 -0.95 -2.50
N LEU A 177 -21.01 -1.48 -2.38
CA LEU A 177 -19.80 -0.83 -2.88
C LEU A 177 -19.42 -1.47 -4.22
N LYS A 178 -19.03 -0.64 -5.18
CA LYS A 178 -18.32 -1.05 -6.39
C LYS A 178 -17.02 -0.28 -6.52
N LEU A 179 -15.92 -0.98 -6.31
CA LEU A 179 -14.57 -0.48 -6.62
C LEU A 179 -14.40 -0.51 -8.14
N ILE A 180 -13.98 0.61 -8.71
CA ILE A 180 -13.80 0.79 -10.15
C ILE A 180 -12.33 1.17 -10.45
N ASP A 181 -11.99 1.18 -11.74
CA ASP A 181 -10.69 1.64 -12.25
C ASP A 181 -9.48 0.90 -11.67
N MET A 182 -9.52 -0.44 -11.80
CA MET A 182 -8.46 -1.32 -11.32
C MET A 182 -7.30 -1.47 -12.32
N ASP A 183 -7.08 -0.50 -13.21
CA ASP A 183 -6.07 -0.55 -14.28
C ASP A 183 -4.63 -0.62 -13.75
N PHE A 184 -4.40 -0.07 -12.55
CA PHE A 184 -3.12 -0.06 -11.86
C PHE A 184 -3.02 -1.11 -10.75
N SER A 185 -4.04 -1.95 -10.58
CA SER A 185 -4.08 -2.94 -9.51
C SER A 185 -2.97 -3.97 -9.64
N LEU A 186 -2.51 -4.47 -8.51
CA LEU A 186 -1.39 -5.38 -8.39
C LEU A 186 -1.81 -6.69 -7.73
N LEU A 187 -1.18 -7.78 -8.15
CA LEU A 187 -1.22 -9.05 -7.46
C LEU A 187 -0.10 -9.06 -6.42
N SER A 188 -0.42 -9.22 -5.13
CA SER A 188 0.58 -9.12 -4.06
C SER A 188 1.58 -10.27 -4.01
N ASP A 189 1.29 -11.36 -4.70
CA ASP A 189 2.09 -12.57 -4.81
C ASP A 189 2.79 -12.73 -6.17
N HIS A 190 2.59 -11.78 -7.09
CA HIS A 190 3.19 -11.78 -8.42
C HIS A 190 3.83 -10.43 -8.73
N ARG A 191 4.99 -10.48 -9.35
CA ARG A 191 5.64 -9.27 -9.83
C ARG A 191 4.91 -8.72 -11.05
N ALA A 192 4.55 -7.44 -11.03
CA ALA A 192 3.90 -6.80 -12.16
C ALA A 192 4.83 -6.78 -13.39
N PRO A 193 4.31 -7.07 -14.61
CA PRO A 193 5.12 -7.12 -15.82
C PRO A 193 5.86 -5.82 -16.17
N TRP A 194 5.34 -4.68 -15.72
CA TRP A 194 5.96 -3.36 -15.93
C TRP A 194 6.95 -2.97 -14.82
N HIS A 195 7.12 -3.79 -13.81
CA HIS A 195 8.07 -3.52 -12.74
C HIS A 195 9.50 -3.41 -13.28
N GLY A 196 10.19 -2.32 -12.95
CA GLY A 196 11.51 -2.01 -13.47
C GLY A 196 11.52 -1.34 -14.86
N HIS A 197 10.37 -1.28 -15.55
CA HIS A 197 10.20 -0.56 -16.82
C HIS A 197 9.52 0.79 -16.62
N GLN A 198 8.60 0.88 -15.68
CA GLN A 198 7.93 2.12 -15.29
C GLN A 198 7.63 2.09 -13.79
N GLY A 199 7.44 3.28 -13.19
CA GLY A 199 7.01 3.43 -11.81
C GLY A 199 5.54 3.09 -11.61
N TYR A 200 5.13 3.04 -10.35
CA TYR A 200 3.73 2.96 -9.95
C TYR A 200 3.17 4.37 -9.81
N VAL A 201 2.02 4.63 -10.42
CA VAL A 201 1.56 6.01 -10.62
C VAL A 201 0.77 6.52 -9.42
N GLY A 202 -0.39 5.99 -9.14
CA GLY A 202 -1.32 6.54 -8.14
C GLY A 202 -1.83 7.97 -8.49
N THR A 203 -2.84 8.41 -7.76
CA THR A 203 -3.47 9.73 -7.96
C THR A 203 -2.87 10.77 -7.00
N ASP A 204 -2.63 11.99 -7.48
CA ASP A 204 -2.16 13.12 -6.67
C ASP A 204 -3.05 13.31 -5.42
N ASN A 205 -2.42 13.67 -4.31
CA ASN A 205 -3.03 13.75 -2.98
C ASN A 205 -3.58 12.42 -2.39
N TYR A 206 -3.50 11.29 -3.12
CA TYR A 206 -3.91 9.96 -2.62
C TYR A 206 -2.78 8.94 -2.67
N ARG A 207 -1.58 9.35 -3.05
CA ARG A 207 -0.39 8.48 -3.09
C ARG A 207 0.07 8.10 -1.68
N SER A 208 0.29 6.82 -1.46
CA SER A 208 0.95 6.33 -0.25
C SER A 208 2.47 6.60 -0.29
N PRO A 209 3.19 6.52 0.84
CA PRO A 209 4.65 6.63 0.88
C PRO A 209 5.35 5.75 -0.16
N GLU A 210 4.84 4.55 -0.44
CA GLU A 210 5.40 3.60 -1.40
C GLU A 210 5.32 4.11 -2.85
N HIS A 211 4.33 4.94 -3.19
CA HIS A 211 4.25 5.62 -4.48
C HIS A 211 5.23 6.79 -4.60
N LEU A 212 5.59 7.41 -3.49
CA LEU A 212 6.41 8.64 -3.45
C LEU A 212 7.90 8.35 -3.46
N VAL A 213 8.31 7.15 -3.04
CA VAL A 213 9.73 6.78 -3.02
C VAL A 213 10.16 6.08 -4.30
N LYS A 214 11.33 6.41 -4.81
CA LYS A 214 11.88 5.78 -6.02
C LYS A 214 12.04 4.27 -5.82
N GLY A 215 11.45 3.48 -6.72
CA GLY A 215 11.48 2.02 -6.66
C GLY A 215 10.54 1.40 -5.62
N GLY A 216 9.72 2.21 -4.96
CA GLY A 216 8.67 1.71 -4.07
C GLY A 216 7.62 0.93 -4.86
N VAL A 217 7.07 -0.11 -4.22
CA VAL A 217 6.03 -0.96 -4.80
C VAL A 217 4.82 -0.92 -3.87
N PRO A 218 3.66 -0.50 -4.35
CA PRO A 218 2.43 -0.52 -3.56
C PRO A 218 2.08 -1.94 -3.11
N VAL A 219 1.63 -2.06 -1.88
CA VAL A 219 1.19 -3.29 -1.23
C VAL A 219 -0.16 -3.08 -0.55
N ALA A 220 -0.77 -4.11 0.03
CA ALA A 220 -2.06 -3.97 0.73
C ALA A 220 -2.06 -2.85 1.80
N ALA A 221 -0.95 -2.66 2.51
CA ALA A 221 -0.80 -1.56 3.46
C ALA A 221 -0.72 -0.17 2.79
N SER A 222 -0.36 -0.09 1.50
CA SER A 222 -0.44 1.15 0.72
C SER A 222 -1.90 1.56 0.45
N ASP A 223 -2.75 0.58 0.13
CA ASP A 223 -4.19 0.83 0.04
C ASP A 223 -4.77 1.28 1.38
N VAL A 224 -4.33 0.67 2.50
CA VAL A 224 -4.80 1.08 3.84
C VAL A 224 -4.40 2.51 4.17
N PHE A 225 -3.23 2.98 3.74
CA PHE A 225 -2.85 4.39 3.84
C PHE A 225 -3.86 5.28 3.11
N THR A 226 -4.16 4.96 1.86
CA THR A 226 -5.13 5.73 1.06
C THR A 226 -6.55 5.63 1.62
N CYS A 227 -6.96 4.44 2.14
CA CYS A 227 -8.21 4.32 2.90
C CYS A 227 -8.25 5.27 4.09
N GLY A 228 -7.12 5.42 4.81
CA GLY A 228 -6.99 6.40 5.89
C GLY A 228 -7.31 7.82 5.41
N LEU A 229 -6.71 8.28 4.30
CA LEU A 229 -6.98 9.60 3.72
C LEU A 229 -8.47 9.78 3.39
N MET A 230 -9.06 8.81 2.67
CA MET A 230 -10.48 8.86 2.30
C MET A 230 -11.41 8.85 3.52
N LEU A 231 -11.06 8.12 4.57
CA LEU A 231 -11.85 8.08 5.80
C LEU A 231 -11.67 9.34 6.67
N TYR A 232 -10.54 10.04 6.59
CA TYR A 232 -10.42 11.39 7.15
C TYR A 232 -11.41 12.35 6.47
N GLU A 233 -11.48 12.33 5.14
CA GLU A 233 -12.45 13.17 4.42
C GLU A 233 -13.89 12.83 4.79
N LEU A 234 -14.22 11.53 4.88
CA LEU A 234 -15.58 11.07 5.16
C LEU A 234 -16.00 11.26 6.62
N LEU A 235 -15.12 11.02 7.59
CA LEU A 235 -15.47 10.98 9.01
C LEU A 235 -14.98 12.18 9.80
N ALA A 236 -14.04 12.96 9.28
CA ALA A 236 -13.51 14.16 9.92
C ALA A 236 -13.66 15.42 9.05
N GLY A 237 -14.13 15.31 7.81
CA GLY A 237 -14.47 16.42 6.93
C GLY A 237 -13.28 17.11 6.25
N TYR A 238 -12.07 16.57 6.36
CA TYR A 238 -10.89 17.17 5.75
C TYR A 238 -9.88 16.12 5.27
N HIS A 239 -9.11 16.48 4.26
CA HIS A 239 -7.96 15.69 3.81
C HIS A 239 -6.70 16.12 4.58
N PRO A 240 -6.00 15.19 5.32
CA PRO A 240 -4.94 15.55 6.26
C PRO A 240 -3.66 16.11 5.63
N TYR A 241 -3.44 15.85 4.35
CA TYR A 241 -2.22 16.22 3.62
C TYR A 241 -2.48 16.98 2.31
N TRP A 242 -3.71 17.50 2.10
CA TRP A 242 -4.00 18.18 0.83
C TRP A 242 -3.00 19.28 0.52
N SER A 243 -2.45 19.25 -0.69
CA SER A 243 -1.58 20.30 -1.22
C SER A 243 -1.68 20.37 -2.74
N ASP A 244 -1.66 21.58 -3.28
CA ASP A 244 -1.54 21.80 -4.73
C ASP A 244 -0.10 21.54 -5.22
N ASP A 245 0.89 21.59 -4.31
CA ASP A 245 2.27 21.20 -4.55
C ASP A 245 2.52 19.75 -4.12
N GLN A 246 2.77 18.87 -5.09
CA GLN A 246 3.02 17.46 -4.84
C GLN A 246 4.34 17.19 -4.10
N GLY A 247 5.30 18.10 -4.15
CA GLY A 247 6.52 18.04 -3.33
C GLY A 247 6.22 18.29 -1.87
N GLU A 248 5.33 19.25 -1.59
CA GLU A 248 4.86 19.51 -0.21
C GLU A 248 3.98 18.37 0.31
N TYR A 249 3.05 17.84 -0.52
CA TYR A 249 2.30 16.64 -0.17
C TYR A 249 3.24 15.49 0.25
N ALA A 250 4.28 15.22 -0.56
CA ALA A 250 5.23 14.16 -0.26
C ALA A 250 5.98 14.39 1.06
N LYS A 251 6.37 15.62 1.38
CA LYS A 251 7.01 15.96 2.66
C LYS A 251 6.07 15.71 3.85
N LEU A 252 4.82 16.16 3.76
CA LEU A 252 3.82 15.98 4.83
C LEU A 252 3.56 14.50 5.08
N VAL A 253 3.40 13.71 4.02
CA VAL A 253 3.18 12.26 4.09
C VAL A 253 4.37 11.54 4.72
N LEU A 254 5.59 11.80 4.24
CA LEU A 254 6.79 11.13 4.74
C LEU A 254 7.18 11.56 6.16
N ALA A 255 6.79 12.77 6.58
CA ALA A 255 6.96 13.26 7.94
C ALA A 255 5.87 12.79 8.91
N HIS A 256 4.82 12.07 8.42
CA HIS A 256 3.64 11.70 9.22
C HIS A 256 3.04 12.93 9.94
N ALA A 257 2.88 14.04 9.20
CA ALA A 257 2.50 15.32 9.78
C ALA A 257 1.01 15.40 10.20
N ALA A 258 0.18 14.43 9.81
CA ALA A 258 -1.23 14.37 10.22
C ALA A 258 -1.38 14.21 11.73
N LYS A 259 -2.42 14.82 12.27
CA LYS A 259 -2.86 14.60 13.66
C LYS A 259 -3.98 13.57 13.66
N SER A 260 -4.19 12.90 14.80
CA SER A 260 -5.38 12.07 15.01
C SER A 260 -6.63 12.90 14.76
N PRO A 261 -7.59 12.44 13.92
CA PRO A 261 -8.74 13.25 13.55
C PRO A 261 -9.73 13.40 14.69
N THR A 262 -10.38 14.55 14.77
CA THR A 262 -11.63 14.68 15.52
C THR A 262 -12.77 14.30 14.59
N LEU A 263 -13.56 13.29 14.97
CA LEU A 263 -14.69 12.85 14.15
C LEU A 263 -15.83 13.87 14.20
N LEU A 264 -16.56 14.00 13.11
CA LEU A 264 -17.67 14.94 12.98
C LEU A 264 -18.89 14.55 13.85
N GLY A 265 -19.02 13.30 14.23
CA GLY A 265 -20.11 12.81 15.07
C GLY A 265 -19.70 11.62 15.96
N ASN A 266 -20.62 11.21 16.82
CA ASN A 266 -20.41 10.10 17.72
C ASN A 266 -20.51 8.75 16.97
N MET A 267 -19.53 7.87 17.17
CA MET A 267 -19.62 6.52 16.63
C MET A 267 -20.76 5.74 17.30
N PRO A 268 -21.58 5.01 16.52
CA PRO A 268 -22.62 4.15 17.11
C PRO A 268 -21.99 3.02 17.90
N ALA A 269 -22.53 2.75 19.11
CA ALA A 269 -22.07 1.63 19.93
C ALA A 269 -22.14 0.29 19.13
N PRO A 270 -21.21 -0.64 19.34
CA PRO A 270 -20.13 -0.65 20.32
C PRO A 270 -18.82 0.04 19.87
N ALA A 271 -18.77 0.72 18.73
CA ALA A 271 -17.57 1.42 18.27
C ALA A 271 -17.25 2.63 19.16
N ASN A 272 -15.97 2.92 19.34
CA ASN A 272 -15.45 4.02 20.14
C ASN A 272 -14.76 5.03 19.24
N ALA A 273 -15.12 6.32 19.38
CA ALA A 273 -14.56 7.39 18.56
C ALA A 273 -13.04 7.55 18.74
N ALA A 274 -12.52 7.39 19.95
CA ALA A 274 -11.10 7.49 20.23
C ALA A 274 -10.31 6.37 19.56
N ASP A 275 -10.82 5.14 19.56
CA ASP A 275 -10.19 3.98 18.91
C ASP A 275 -10.21 4.15 17.39
N VAL A 276 -11.32 4.63 16.83
CA VAL A 276 -11.43 4.93 15.39
C VAL A 276 -10.43 6.02 15.01
N SER A 277 -10.39 7.14 15.73
CA SER A 277 -9.47 8.25 15.50
C SER A 277 -8.01 7.81 15.55
N SER A 278 -7.62 7.09 16.60
CA SER A 278 -6.28 6.53 16.76
C SER A 278 -5.91 5.56 15.63
N THR A 279 -6.85 4.70 15.22
CA THR A 279 -6.62 3.74 14.14
C THR A 279 -6.51 4.43 12.79
N LEU A 280 -7.32 5.45 12.51
CA LEU A 280 -7.20 6.26 11.30
C LEU A 280 -5.84 6.96 11.22
N HIS A 281 -5.36 7.52 12.33
CA HIS A 281 -4.02 8.11 12.37
C HIS A 281 -2.92 7.06 12.09
N ARG A 282 -3.03 5.84 12.63
CA ARG A 282 -2.11 4.74 12.34
C ARG A 282 -2.12 4.33 10.88
N CYS A 283 -3.25 4.41 10.16
CA CYS A 283 -3.29 4.15 8.72
C CYS A 283 -2.31 5.03 7.95
N LEU A 284 -2.08 6.25 8.41
CA LEU A 284 -1.22 7.24 7.76
C LEU A 284 0.27 7.13 8.16
N SER A 285 0.66 6.09 8.92
CA SER A 285 2.06 5.86 9.26
C SER A 285 2.93 5.67 8.00
N PRO A 286 4.10 6.30 7.90
CA PRO A 286 5.10 5.97 6.88
C PRO A 286 5.62 4.54 7.01
N ASP A 287 5.64 4.00 8.24
CA ASP A 287 6.00 2.60 8.48
C ASP A 287 4.83 1.66 8.14
N LEU A 288 5.05 0.79 7.16
CA LEU A 288 4.08 -0.22 6.72
C LEU A 288 3.61 -1.13 7.86
N ALA A 289 4.51 -1.48 8.79
CA ALA A 289 4.20 -2.40 9.89
C ALA A 289 3.34 -1.76 10.99
N ALA A 290 3.34 -0.44 11.10
CA ALA A 290 2.51 0.30 12.04
C ALA A 290 1.07 0.46 11.57
N ARG A 291 0.82 0.28 10.25
CA ARG A 291 -0.53 0.40 9.70
C ARG A 291 -1.37 -0.81 10.07
N PRO A 292 -2.66 -0.64 10.39
CA PRO A 292 -3.58 -1.75 10.55
C PRO A 292 -3.83 -2.44 9.21
N THR A 293 -4.33 -3.66 9.24
CA THR A 293 -4.93 -4.28 8.07
C THR A 293 -6.32 -3.68 7.78
N ALA A 294 -6.83 -3.86 6.56
CA ALA A 294 -8.20 -3.45 6.23
C ALA A 294 -9.24 -4.14 7.14
N ALA A 295 -8.99 -5.39 7.51
CA ALA A 295 -9.86 -6.15 8.41
C ALA A 295 -9.85 -5.61 9.85
N GLU A 296 -8.69 -5.19 10.37
CA GLU A 296 -8.57 -4.56 11.69
C GLU A 296 -9.26 -3.21 11.71
N LEU A 297 -9.05 -2.36 10.71
CA LEU A 297 -9.75 -1.07 10.61
C LEU A 297 -11.27 -1.26 10.52
N ARG A 298 -11.74 -2.25 9.74
CA ARG A 298 -13.17 -2.61 9.70
C ARG A 298 -13.69 -3.07 11.07
N ALA A 299 -12.90 -3.85 11.80
CA ALA A 299 -13.28 -4.33 13.13
C ALA A 299 -13.45 -3.16 14.11
N VAL A 300 -12.52 -2.21 14.13
CA VAL A 300 -12.59 -1.00 14.96
C VAL A 300 -13.81 -0.14 14.61
N LEU A 301 -14.07 0.10 13.33
CA LEU A 301 -15.27 0.82 12.87
C LEU A 301 -16.58 0.13 13.30
N SER A 302 -16.54 -1.17 13.55
CA SER A 302 -17.70 -1.98 13.99
C SER A 302 -17.72 -2.22 15.50
N GLY A 303 -16.77 -1.68 16.27
CA GLY A 303 -16.64 -1.91 17.70
C GLY A 303 -16.30 -3.36 18.06
N ARG A 304 -15.70 -4.07 17.12
CA ARG A 304 -15.25 -5.45 17.36
C ARG A 304 -13.74 -5.40 17.59
N ASP A 305 -13.33 -5.18 18.84
CA ASP A 305 -11.92 -5.30 19.20
C ASP A 305 -11.44 -6.72 18.92
N ARG A 306 -10.66 -6.90 17.86
CA ARG A 306 -9.69 -7.99 17.85
C ARG A 306 -8.53 -7.50 18.71
N LYS A 307 -8.56 -7.82 20.01
CA LYS A 307 -7.32 -7.89 20.78
C LYS A 307 -6.35 -8.73 19.96
N PRO A 308 -5.10 -8.25 19.71
CA PRO A 308 -4.09 -9.12 19.13
C PRO A 308 -4.09 -10.40 19.96
N SER A 309 -4.22 -11.55 19.33
CA SER A 309 -4.08 -12.85 19.96
C SER A 309 -2.64 -12.94 20.44
N VAL A 310 -2.39 -12.48 21.64
CA VAL A 310 -1.20 -12.87 22.38
C VAL A 310 -1.48 -14.34 22.77
N GLU A 311 -1.01 -15.26 21.94
CA GLU A 311 -0.82 -16.62 22.38
C GLU A 311 0.12 -16.57 23.56
N THR A 312 -0.47 -16.67 24.75
CA THR A 312 0.26 -16.82 26.00
C THR A 312 0.87 -18.21 25.98
N VAL A 313 2.09 -18.29 25.46
CA VAL A 313 2.95 -19.43 25.75
C VAL A 313 3.24 -19.37 27.24
N ARG A 314 2.55 -20.22 28.00
CA ARG A 314 2.85 -20.49 29.42
C ARG A 314 4.27 -21.04 29.48
N SER A 315 5.19 -20.24 29.97
CA SER A 315 6.51 -20.71 30.40
C SER A 315 6.33 -21.50 31.71
N PRO A 316 6.94 -22.67 31.82
CA PRO A 316 7.06 -23.32 33.11
C PRO A 316 8.09 -22.57 33.97
N SER A 317 7.66 -22.19 35.17
CA SER A 317 8.51 -21.70 36.24
C SER A 317 9.54 -22.77 36.64
N LEU A 318 10.81 -22.41 36.71
CA LEU A 318 11.80 -23.10 37.52
C LEU A 318 12.74 -22.12 38.22
N ALA A 319 12.95 -22.45 39.46
CA ALA A 319 13.50 -21.68 40.56
C ALA A 319 14.98 -21.29 40.45
N SER A 320 15.25 -20.18 41.10
CA SER A 320 16.44 -19.73 41.87
C SER A 320 17.71 -20.56 41.88
N GLY A 321 18.85 -19.85 41.68
CA GLY A 321 20.19 -20.30 42.01
C GLY A 321 21.21 -19.19 41.83
N THR A 322 21.71 -18.75 42.91
CA THR A 322 22.69 -17.70 43.29
C THR A 322 24.04 -17.65 42.58
N ASP A 323 24.53 -16.39 42.48
CA ASP A 323 25.93 -15.89 42.60
C ASP A 323 27.09 -16.51 41.80
N ALA A 324 27.78 -15.66 41.04
CA ALA A 324 29.15 -15.20 41.35
C ALA A 324 29.77 -14.40 40.17
N SER A 325 30.37 -13.30 40.53
CA SER A 325 31.20 -12.41 39.71
C SER A 325 32.47 -13.10 39.23
N ALA A 326 32.89 -12.85 38.00
CA ALA A 326 34.31 -12.75 37.62
C ALA A 326 34.47 -12.10 36.24
N SER A 327 35.29 -11.06 36.20
CA SER A 327 35.84 -10.40 35.03
C SER A 327 36.82 -11.27 34.29
N ALA A 328 36.69 -11.42 32.97
CA ALA A 328 37.78 -11.84 32.08
C ALA A 328 37.55 -11.33 30.66
N GLY A 329 38.58 -10.88 29.98
CA GLY A 329 38.67 -10.22 28.70
C GLY A 329 38.25 -11.07 27.49
N PRO A 330 38.27 -10.51 26.27
CA PRO A 330 37.55 -11.06 25.14
C PRO A 330 38.23 -12.30 24.54
N GLY A 331 37.62 -13.45 24.80
CA GLY A 331 37.90 -14.70 24.08
C GLY A 331 36.97 -14.90 22.89
N PRO A 332 37.20 -15.86 22.00
CA PRO A 332 36.41 -16.04 20.79
C PRO A 332 34.95 -16.34 21.13
N ARG A 333 34.06 -15.51 20.57
CA ARG A 333 32.62 -15.53 20.78
C ARG A 333 32.01 -16.86 20.30
N ALA A 334 31.30 -17.54 21.17
CA ALA A 334 30.51 -18.73 20.84
C ALA A 334 29.46 -18.42 19.71
N PRO A 335 29.05 -19.41 18.90
CA PRO A 335 28.13 -19.20 17.82
C PRO A 335 26.79 -18.67 18.36
N GLN A 336 26.47 -17.42 18.03
CA GLN A 336 25.23 -16.76 18.42
C GLN A 336 24.09 -17.28 17.55
N LYS A 337 22.89 -17.46 18.15
CA LYS A 337 21.69 -17.86 17.40
C LYS A 337 21.33 -16.78 16.37
N PRO A 338 20.98 -17.18 15.14
CA PRO A 338 20.54 -16.23 14.11
C PRO A 338 19.37 -15.37 14.59
N LEU A 339 19.38 -14.08 14.20
CA LEU A 339 18.33 -13.14 14.53
C LEU A 339 17.06 -13.47 13.73
N VAL A 340 16.02 -13.91 14.44
CA VAL A 340 14.69 -14.17 13.89
C VAL A 340 13.74 -13.16 14.54
N SER A 341 13.30 -12.15 13.77
CA SER A 341 12.40 -11.10 14.23
C SER A 341 11.64 -10.49 13.07
N ASN A 342 10.53 -9.80 13.35
CA ASN A 342 9.74 -9.11 12.34
C ASN A 342 10.42 -7.82 11.85
N ALA A 343 11.32 -7.27 12.64
CA ALA A 343 12.12 -6.10 12.29
C ALA A 343 13.52 -6.20 12.92
N ILE A 344 14.45 -5.47 12.34
CA ILE A 344 15.83 -5.33 12.82
C ILE A 344 16.10 -3.85 13.06
N GLU A 345 16.88 -3.55 14.08
CA GLU A 345 17.33 -2.20 14.38
C GLU A 345 18.84 -2.10 14.23
N LEU A 346 19.30 -1.12 13.47
CA LEU A 346 20.72 -0.76 13.34
C LEU A 346 21.01 0.45 14.22
N VAL A 347 21.87 0.30 15.21
CA VAL A 347 22.14 1.34 16.22
C VAL A 347 23.57 1.84 16.08
N ALA A 348 23.76 3.13 15.84
CA ALA A 348 25.08 3.77 15.82
C ALA A 348 25.62 4.03 17.24
N PRO A 349 26.95 4.18 17.43
CA PRO A 349 27.54 4.47 18.73
C PRO A 349 26.99 5.70 19.45
N GLY A 350 26.48 6.67 18.70
CA GLY A 350 25.80 7.88 19.23
C GLY A 350 24.34 7.69 19.65
N GLY A 351 23.83 6.44 19.68
CA GLY A 351 22.47 6.11 20.11
C GLY A 351 21.39 6.34 19.05
N ARG A 352 21.72 6.92 17.89
CA ARG A 352 20.77 7.00 16.77
C ARG A 352 20.53 5.61 16.22
N SER A 353 19.28 5.30 15.88
CA SER A 353 18.93 4.00 15.38
C SER A 353 18.07 4.07 14.11
N LEU A 354 18.12 2.99 13.33
CA LEU A 354 17.31 2.79 12.12
C LEU A 354 16.64 1.44 12.23
N ARG A 355 15.31 1.45 12.29
CA ARG A 355 14.50 0.24 12.30
C ARG A 355 14.12 -0.15 10.88
N LEU A 356 14.31 -1.42 10.53
CA LEU A 356 14.07 -1.98 9.22
C LEU A 356 13.23 -3.26 9.36
N SER A 357 12.15 -3.35 8.58
CA SER A 357 11.23 -4.50 8.58
C SER A 357 11.09 -5.18 7.22
N VAL A 358 11.72 -4.59 6.20
CA VAL A 358 11.67 -5.06 4.81
C VAL A 358 13.08 -5.15 4.21
N ARG A 359 13.18 -5.83 3.07
CA ARG A 359 14.41 -5.85 2.29
C ARG A 359 14.84 -4.42 1.97
N THR A 360 16.04 -4.05 2.41
CA THR A 360 16.56 -2.68 2.32
C THR A 360 17.98 -2.68 1.77
N GLU A 361 18.23 -1.83 0.79
CA GLU A 361 19.58 -1.54 0.31
C GLU A 361 20.23 -0.51 1.24
N LEU A 362 21.26 -0.92 1.95
CA LEU A 362 22.04 -0.04 2.81
C LEU A 362 23.07 0.70 1.96
N GLY A 363 23.00 2.02 1.92
CA GLY A 363 23.91 2.86 1.15
C GLY A 363 24.04 4.25 1.74
N LYS A 364 24.89 5.07 1.13
CA LYS A 364 25.27 6.41 1.59
C LYS A 364 24.07 7.28 1.99
N ALA A 365 23.04 7.33 1.15
CA ALA A 365 21.86 8.15 1.38
C ALA A 365 21.15 7.77 2.70
N LEU A 366 20.98 6.47 2.95
CA LEU A 366 20.34 5.96 4.16
C LEU A 366 21.23 6.15 5.40
N MET A 367 22.56 6.07 5.24
CA MET A 367 23.51 6.18 6.33
C MET A 367 23.78 7.62 6.78
N ARG A 368 23.43 8.63 5.99
CA ARG A 368 23.63 10.06 6.33
C ARG A 368 23.02 10.47 7.67
N GLN A 369 21.93 9.85 8.07
CA GLN A 369 21.30 10.10 9.37
C GLN A 369 22.22 9.79 10.57
N PHE A 370 23.21 8.93 10.41
CA PHE A 370 24.12 8.53 11.48
C PHE A 370 25.37 9.43 11.60
N GLY A 371 25.62 10.28 10.62
CA GLY A 371 26.71 11.26 10.69
C GLY A 371 27.69 11.22 9.51
N PRO A 372 28.81 11.96 9.61
CA PRO A 372 29.72 12.21 8.48
C PRO A 372 30.42 10.94 7.97
N ASP A 373 30.63 9.94 8.79
CA ASP A 373 31.25 8.66 8.37
C ASP A 373 30.39 7.89 7.33
N SER A 374 29.14 8.33 7.08
CA SER A 374 28.31 7.86 5.96
C SER A 374 28.95 8.11 4.58
N GLU A 375 29.86 9.08 4.47
CA GLU A 375 30.57 9.37 3.21
C GLU A 375 31.46 8.21 2.75
N PHE A 376 31.84 7.30 3.65
CA PHE A 376 32.61 6.09 3.32
C PHE A 376 31.73 4.95 2.76
N TRP A 377 30.39 5.08 2.81
CA TRP A 377 29.44 4.13 2.22
C TRP A 377 29.25 4.45 0.74
N ASP A 378 29.19 3.43 -0.11
CA ASP A 378 28.79 3.60 -1.50
C ASP A 378 27.27 3.84 -1.59
N ASN A 379 26.78 4.31 -2.74
CA ASN A 379 25.35 4.53 -2.93
C ASN A 379 24.53 3.25 -2.76
N GLN A 380 25.13 2.10 -3.11
CA GLN A 380 24.62 0.76 -2.84
C GLN A 380 25.78 -0.04 -2.23
N GLN A 381 25.76 -0.27 -0.94
CA GLN A 381 26.86 -0.91 -0.22
C GLN A 381 26.60 -2.39 0.05
N CYS A 382 25.41 -2.72 0.54
CA CYS A 382 24.98 -4.08 0.83
C CYS A 382 23.46 -4.12 0.93
N VAL A 383 22.87 -5.33 0.93
CA VAL A 383 21.44 -5.55 1.03
C VAL A 383 21.11 -6.29 2.31
N LEU A 384 20.25 -5.72 3.11
CA LEU A 384 19.63 -6.37 4.25
C LEU A 384 18.29 -6.95 3.85
N GLU A 385 18.08 -8.24 4.05
CA GLU A 385 16.84 -8.92 3.69
C GLU A 385 16.40 -9.93 4.75
N ARG A 386 15.11 -10.19 4.83
CA ARG A 386 14.53 -11.21 5.70
C ARG A 386 14.11 -12.41 4.89
N ARG A 387 14.62 -13.59 5.25
CA ARG A 387 14.24 -14.87 4.62
C ARG A 387 12.82 -15.30 5.03
N PRO A 388 12.18 -16.20 4.28
CA PRO A 388 10.87 -16.77 4.67
C PRO A 388 10.86 -17.42 6.05
N THR A 389 12.02 -17.90 6.53
CA THR A 389 12.22 -18.45 7.87
C THR A 389 12.19 -17.39 8.99
N GLY A 390 12.06 -16.10 8.63
CA GLY A 390 12.14 -14.98 9.57
C GLY A 390 13.55 -14.51 9.89
N GLN A 391 14.57 -15.16 9.37
CA GLN A 391 15.99 -14.85 9.62
C GLN A 391 16.44 -13.64 8.79
N TRP A 392 17.15 -12.71 9.43
CA TRP A 392 17.78 -11.58 8.75
C TRP A 392 19.13 -11.94 8.17
N VAL A 393 19.37 -11.54 6.94
CA VAL A 393 20.58 -11.83 6.16
C VAL A 393 21.11 -10.54 5.55
N LEU A 394 22.43 -10.32 5.65
CA LEU A 394 23.14 -9.27 4.93
C LEU A 394 23.84 -9.87 3.72
N ALA A 395 23.62 -9.32 2.55
CA ALA A 395 24.21 -9.76 1.29
C ALA A 395 25.09 -8.66 0.67
N PRO A 396 26.26 -8.99 0.11
CA PRO A 396 27.06 -8.02 -0.63
C PRO A 396 26.35 -7.62 -1.93
N VAL A 397 26.59 -6.42 -2.40
CA VAL A 397 26.27 -5.99 -3.77
C VAL A 397 27.56 -5.94 -4.57
N GLY A 398 27.51 -5.99 -5.88
CA GLY A 398 28.63 -5.95 -6.82
C GLY A 398 29.98 -5.40 -6.30
N SER A 399 30.70 -4.61 -7.08
CA SER A 399 31.95 -3.96 -6.63
C SER A 399 31.65 -2.69 -5.85
N THR A 400 32.19 -2.57 -4.64
CA THR A 400 32.11 -1.39 -3.77
C THR A 400 33.49 -0.77 -3.57
N THR A 401 33.54 0.54 -3.34
CA THR A 401 34.80 1.27 -3.08
C THR A 401 35.43 0.84 -1.74
N ASN A 402 34.60 0.68 -0.72
CA ASN A 402 34.98 0.14 0.58
C ASN A 402 34.31 -1.20 0.83
N GLU A 403 34.96 -2.07 1.56
CA GLU A 403 34.44 -3.36 1.95
C GLU A 403 33.28 -3.21 2.94
N THR A 404 32.23 -4.02 2.80
CA THR A 404 31.26 -4.20 3.88
C THR A 404 31.84 -5.17 4.90
N LEU A 405 31.86 -4.75 6.15
CA LEU A 405 32.43 -5.55 7.26
C LEU A 405 31.30 -6.01 8.19
N VAL A 406 31.33 -7.28 8.59
CA VAL A 406 30.51 -7.81 9.67
C VAL A 406 31.42 -8.34 10.78
N ASN A 407 31.35 -7.72 11.93
CA ASN A 407 32.29 -7.99 13.05
C ASN A 407 33.76 -7.85 12.64
N GLY A 408 34.10 -6.87 11.82
CA GLY A 408 35.43 -6.59 11.31
C GLY A 408 35.89 -7.50 10.17
N GLN A 409 35.11 -8.46 9.73
CA GLN A 409 35.42 -9.36 8.61
C GLN A 409 34.65 -8.95 7.34
N THR A 410 35.35 -9.00 6.20
CA THR A 410 34.74 -8.66 4.90
C THR A 410 33.61 -9.59 4.55
N LEU A 411 32.46 -9.03 4.16
CA LEU A 411 31.29 -9.74 3.69
C LEU A 411 31.46 -10.15 2.23
N THR A 412 31.85 -11.39 1.98
CA THR A 412 32.07 -11.95 0.62
C THR A 412 30.87 -12.71 0.07
N ALA A 413 29.97 -13.17 0.95
CA ALA A 413 28.74 -13.89 0.61
C ALA A 413 27.60 -13.51 1.57
N ALA A 414 26.37 -13.83 1.22
CA ALA A 414 25.21 -13.57 2.07
C ALA A 414 25.37 -14.27 3.44
N ARG A 415 25.28 -13.50 4.51
CA ARG A 415 25.51 -13.93 5.90
C ARG A 415 24.30 -13.67 6.76
N ALA A 416 23.90 -14.66 7.55
CA ALA A 416 22.88 -14.50 8.58
C ALA A 416 23.41 -13.61 9.72
N LEU A 417 22.58 -12.68 10.15
CA LEU A 417 22.88 -11.76 11.24
C LEU A 417 22.38 -12.31 12.58
N SER A 418 23.08 -11.94 13.62
CA SER A 418 22.75 -12.20 15.02
C SER A 418 22.63 -10.89 15.80
N ALA A 419 21.89 -10.90 16.90
CA ALA A 419 21.84 -9.75 17.80
C ALA A 419 23.25 -9.42 18.33
N GLY A 420 23.62 -8.14 18.24
CA GLY A 420 24.95 -7.65 18.63
C GLY A 420 26.01 -7.74 17.53
N ASP A 421 25.70 -8.22 16.31
CA ASP A 421 26.62 -8.09 15.18
C ASP A 421 26.88 -6.61 14.87
N LEU A 422 28.10 -6.30 14.42
CA LEU A 422 28.53 -4.96 14.02
C LEU A 422 28.64 -4.92 12.48
N ILE A 423 27.83 -4.10 11.83
CA ILE A 423 27.95 -3.82 10.40
C ILE A 423 28.69 -2.50 10.21
N ALA A 424 29.73 -2.48 9.40
CA ALA A 424 30.53 -1.28 9.12
C ALA A 424 31.02 -1.30 7.67
N VAL A 425 31.61 -0.21 7.21
CA VAL A 425 32.38 -0.16 5.96
C VAL A 425 33.84 0.18 6.25
N GLY A 426 34.75 -0.33 5.44
CA GLY A 426 36.14 -0.03 5.65
C GLY A 426 37.10 -0.89 4.84
N ARG A 427 38.22 -1.25 5.48
CA ARG A 427 39.24 -2.12 4.90
C ARG A 427 39.71 -3.11 5.98
N GLN A 428 39.34 -4.38 5.86
CA GLN A 428 39.72 -5.42 6.81
C GLN A 428 41.24 -5.52 6.97
N ALA A 429 41.98 -5.51 5.87
CA ALA A 429 43.42 -5.61 5.87
C ALA A 429 44.15 -4.44 6.60
N LYS A 430 43.44 -3.32 6.79
CA LYS A 430 43.98 -2.14 7.48
C LYS A 430 43.41 -1.96 8.89
N GLY A 431 42.52 -2.86 9.34
CA GLY A 431 41.83 -2.72 10.62
C GLY A 431 40.90 -1.48 10.69
N VAL A 432 40.50 -0.91 9.54
CA VAL A 432 39.69 0.31 9.50
C VAL A 432 38.23 -0.05 9.33
N ALA A 433 37.42 0.37 10.30
CA ALA A 433 35.95 0.26 10.24
C ALA A 433 35.33 1.63 10.50
N LYS A 434 34.44 2.07 9.61
CA LYS A 434 33.73 3.35 9.66
C LYS A 434 32.26 3.11 9.87
N LEU A 435 31.62 3.95 10.67
CA LEU A 435 30.21 3.90 11.04
C LEU A 435 29.77 2.48 11.46
N PRO A 436 30.31 1.94 12.57
CA PRO A 436 29.89 0.64 13.08
C PRO A 436 28.46 0.71 13.62
N LEU A 437 27.55 -0.08 13.05
CA LEU A 437 26.14 -0.17 13.41
C LEU A 437 25.90 -1.50 14.13
N THR A 438 25.39 -1.44 15.36
CA THR A 438 25.04 -2.63 16.14
C THR A 438 23.67 -3.14 15.71
N VAL A 439 23.58 -4.43 15.41
CA VAL A 439 22.35 -5.13 15.08
C VAL A 439 21.56 -5.48 16.34
N ARG A 440 20.28 -5.13 16.40
CA ARG A 440 19.35 -5.49 17.48
C ARG A 440 18.05 -6.04 16.93
N PRO A 441 17.35 -6.94 17.66
CA PRO A 441 15.96 -7.24 17.39
C PRO A 441 15.12 -5.98 17.66
N ALA A 442 14.13 -5.72 16.79
CA ALA A 442 13.27 -4.54 16.90
C ALA A 442 11.78 -4.92 16.90
#